data_c57bf9b2e7b36e4eb89290df935c01a6
#
_entry.id   c57bf9b2e7b36e4eb89290df935c01a6
#
_cell.length_a   1.000
_cell.length_b   1.000
_cell.length_c   1.000
_cell.angle_alpha   90.00
_cell.angle_beta   90.00
_cell.angle_gamma   90.00
#
_symmetry.space_group_name_H-M   'P 1'
#
loop_
_entity.id
_entity.type
_entity.pdbx_description
1 polymer ?
#
loop_
_entity_poly.entity_id
_entity_poly.type
_entity_poly.pdbx_seq_one_letter_code
_entity_poly.pdbx_strand_id
1 'polypeptide(L)'
;MAVAFSTKAASAQTGYTGIFGGGPFYKNAANNITEIENSGFTEAIVWSVEVSSTGDLNFNGEFPLTSGGVYVGDQYYPDFAADMAQLKEGTVKRVTFSIGSSNYGDWEDITALVNSQGTGPTSILYQDFAALKAAIPALDAIDFDDENSFNSPTTISFGVMLGQLGYHVMPDAFDDSSYWTNVVSQINDQLPGTADGVHLQAYAGGAGNSPCSGWNFGTVPVFPGLWDLDDTPAQVQSIMTGWHSQCGILGGFMWLYDDFVGTGLAAQYAAAINNAVSSSGFTLAGPTSVFLNQSSTANASITITDFGGFTGTVTLTSSSLPKGVQVSFQGTGNSRKAVFKASSAAATGFTTVTLTGTSGTITQSIAFTLAVSAGVGKTGTGKVVNLSSEFNLYGIYKDGTTYTTGGLDGGGYSYSANLLTASRVFDGTLFEFGPANELDAVSGSGQSVALPAGKFSALALLATGVEGNQASQTFTVTYTDGSTSKFTQSLSDWYTPQKYPHESEGVAMAYRNFDNGTKDQRTFNLYEYQFTLNPKKIVQSVTLPNDKDVAVLAATLVP
;
A
#
# COMPACT_ATOMS: atom_id res chain seq x y z
N MET A 1 22.31 11.32 11.12
CA MET A 1 22.54 10.00 10.51
C MET A 1 21.34 9.75 9.59
N ALA A 2 21.51 9.84 8.27
CA ALA A 2 20.42 9.61 7.33
C ALA A 2 20.18 8.10 7.26
N VAL A 3 19.03 7.65 7.73
CA VAL A 3 18.60 6.27 7.57
C VAL A 3 18.15 6.14 6.12
N ALA A 4 18.92 5.42 5.32
CA ALA A 4 18.52 5.02 3.98
C ALA A 4 17.43 3.95 4.13
N PHE A 5 16.18 4.33 3.93
CA PHE A 5 15.08 3.39 3.78
C PHE A 5 15.25 2.73 2.40
N SER A 6 15.51 1.41 2.39
CA SER A 6 15.33 0.60 1.20
C SER A 6 13.83 0.45 0.97
N THR A 7 13.21 1.43 0.33
CA THR A 7 11.89 1.24 -0.25
C THR A 7 12.08 0.41 -1.51
N LYS A 8 11.48 -0.76 -1.57
CA LYS A 8 11.29 -1.47 -2.81
C LYS A 8 10.57 -0.49 -3.76
N ALA A 9 11.30 0.04 -4.74
CA ALA A 9 10.67 0.84 -5.77
C ALA A 9 9.64 -0.04 -6.45
N ALA A 10 8.37 0.31 -6.35
CA ALA A 10 7.40 -0.20 -7.28
C ALA A 10 7.86 0.28 -8.65
N SER A 11 8.29 -0.61 -9.50
CA SER A 11 8.51 -0.27 -10.89
C SER A 11 7.12 0.03 -11.47
N ALA A 12 6.83 1.32 -11.71
CA ALA A 12 5.74 1.64 -12.60
C ALA A 12 6.11 1.01 -13.94
N GLN A 13 5.59 -0.17 -14.20
CA GLN A 13 5.81 -0.88 -15.45
C GLN A 13 4.84 -0.25 -16.44
N THR A 14 5.35 0.31 -17.49
CA THR A 14 4.58 1.00 -18.52
C THR A 14 4.32 0.11 -19.73
N GLY A 15 4.71 -1.12 -19.68
CA GLY A 15 4.39 -2.06 -20.75
C GLY A 15 4.62 -3.48 -20.29
N TYR A 16 3.56 -4.29 -20.33
CA TYR A 16 3.65 -5.74 -20.17
C TYR A 16 3.33 -6.44 -21.49
N THR A 17 4.08 -7.47 -21.75
CA THR A 17 3.68 -8.49 -22.70
C THR A 17 3.47 -9.74 -21.87
N GLY A 18 2.21 -10.06 -21.58
CA GLY A 18 1.79 -11.12 -20.68
C GLY A 18 1.45 -12.40 -21.40
N ILE A 19 1.60 -13.52 -20.71
CA ILE A 19 1.15 -14.83 -21.13
C ILE A 19 0.46 -15.56 -19.97
N PHE A 20 -0.79 -15.96 -20.16
CA PHE A 20 -1.47 -16.87 -19.26
C PHE A 20 -1.03 -18.30 -19.52
N GLY A 21 -0.90 -19.08 -18.46
CA GLY A 21 -0.65 -20.51 -18.53
C GLY A 21 -0.84 -21.19 -17.18
N GLY A 22 -1.22 -22.44 -17.21
CA GLY A 22 -1.51 -23.25 -16.03
C GLY A 22 -0.60 -24.47 -15.93
N GLY A 23 -1.08 -25.60 -16.44
CA GLY A 23 -0.38 -26.88 -16.42
C GLY A 23 1.09 -26.85 -16.82
N PRO A 24 1.48 -26.13 -17.87
CA PRO A 24 2.87 -26.05 -18.33
C PRO A 24 3.86 -25.55 -17.29
N PHE A 25 3.45 -24.73 -16.33
CA PHE A 25 4.34 -24.15 -15.31
C PHE A 25 4.72 -25.11 -14.18
N TYR A 26 4.11 -26.29 -14.09
CA TYR A 26 4.48 -27.35 -13.14
C TYR A 26 4.54 -28.75 -13.76
N LYS A 27 3.97 -28.94 -14.95
CA LYS A 27 4.10 -30.17 -15.74
C LYS A 27 5.18 -29.98 -16.80
N ASN A 28 6.28 -30.72 -16.72
CA ASN A 28 7.46 -30.52 -17.57
C ASN A 28 8.05 -29.09 -17.45
N ALA A 29 8.00 -28.54 -16.24
CA ALA A 29 8.30 -27.15 -15.91
C ALA A 29 9.65 -26.68 -16.51
N ALA A 30 10.71 -27.44 -16.35
CA ALA A 30 12.06 -27.06 -16.79
C ALA A 30 12.13 -26.66 -18.28
N ASN A 31 11.43 -27.38 -19.18
CA ASN A 31 11.40 -27.05 -20.59
C ASN A 31 10.47 -25.88 -20.91
N ASN A 32 9.29 -25.89 -20.31
CA ASN A 32 8.25 -24.90 -20.59
C ASN A 32 8.62 -23.53 -20.04
N ILE A 33 9.20 -23.47 -18.85
CA ILE A 33 9.72 -22.25 -18.23
C ILE A 33 10.87 -21.69 -19.09
N THR A 34 11.80 -22.57 -19.54
CA THR A 34 12.87 -22.15 -20.45
C THR A 34 12.34 -21.59 -21.77
N GLU A 35 11.22 -22.10 -22.30
CA GLU A 35 10.59 -21.52 -23.49
C GLU A 35 10.06 -20.11 -23.17
N ILE A 36 9.34 -19.92 -22.06
CA ILE A 36 8.74 -18.64 -21.69
C ILE A 36 9.79 -17.60 -21.30
N GLU A 37 10.80 -17.95 -20.52
CA GLU A 37 11.87 -17.02 -20.12
C GLU A 37 12.64 -16.44 -21.29
N ASN A 38 12.68 -17.18 -22.43
CA ASN A 38 13.38 -16.78 -23.66
C ASN A 38 12.43 -16.28 -24.76
N SER A 39 11.12 -16.24 -24.53
CA SER A 39 10.12 -15.92 -25.56
C SER A 39 10.02 -14.44 -25.91
N GLY A 40 10.37 -13.55 -24.99
CA GLY A 40 10.13 -12.11 -25.10
C GLY A 40 8.87 -11.65 -24.35
N PHE A 41 8.11 -12.54 -23.73
CA PHE A 41 7.10 -12.16 -22.74
C PHE A 41 7.79 -11.55 -21.52
N THR A 42 7.18 -10.50 -20.94
CA THR A 42 7.71 -9.78 -19.78
C THR A 42 6.91 -10.06 -18.51
N GLU A 43 5.75 -10.69 -18.63
CA GLU A 43 4.92 -11.16 -17.53
C GLU A 43 4.47 -12.59 -17.78
N ALA A 44 4.61 -13.44 -16.76
CA ALA A 44 4.01 -14.76 -16.71
C ALA A 44 2.82 -14.72 -15.74
N ILE A 45 1.62 -15.02 -16.24
CA ILE A 45 0.38 -15.04 -15.48
C ILE A 45 0.01 -16.49 -15.26
N VAL A 46 0.22 -16.95 -14.03
CA VAL A 46 0.10 -18.36 -13.67
C VAL A 46 -1.35 -18.61 -13.20
N TRP A 47 -2.10 -19.37 -13.97
CA TRP A 47 -3.54 -19.60 -13.81
C TRP A 47 -3.81 -21.09 -13.57
N SER A 48 -4.72 -21.49 -12.65
CA SER A 48 -5.44 -20.62 -11.74
C SER A 48 -5.15 -21.01 -10.31
N VAL A 49 -5.15 -20.03 -9.44
CA VAL A 49 -5.21 -20.24 -7.99
C VAL A 49 -6.67 -20.23 -7.57
N GLU A 50 -7.10 -21.26 -6.88
CA GLU A 50 -8.45 -21.40 -6.34
C GLU A 50 -8.42 -21.12 -4.84
N VAL A 51 -9.45 -20.43 -4.34
CA VAL A 51 -9.62 -20.13 -2.91
C VAL A 51 -10.80 -20.92 -2.38
N SER A 52 -10.55 -21.86 -1.49
CA SER A 52 -11.60 -22.68 -0.91
C SER A 52 -12.40 -21.92 0.17
N SER A 53 -13.56 -22.44 0.54
CA SER A 53 -14.39 -21.90 1.64
C SER A 53 -13.70 -21.94 3.03
N THR A 54 -12.60 -22.66 3.17
CA THR A 54 -11.74 -22.65 4.37
C THR A 54 -10.63 -21.62 4.28
N GLY A 55 -10.41 -21.03 3.10
CA GLY A 55 -9.36 -20.07 2.78
C GLY A 55 -8.09 -20.71 2.23
N ASP A 56 -7.93 -22.02 2.32
CA ASP A 56 -6.79 -22.73 1.76
C ASP A 56 -6.72 -22.50 0.24
N LEU A 57 -5.50 -22.24 -0.25
CA LEU A 57 -5.24 -22.02 -1.68
C LEU A 57 -4.94 -23.33 -2.37
N ASN A 58 -5.54 -23.54 -3.53
CA ASN A 58 -5.32 -24.70 -4.38
C ASN A 58 -4.81 -24.22 -5.76
N PHE A 59 -4.07 -25.04 -6.46
CA PHE A 59 -3.59 -24.71 -7.79
C PHE A 59 -4.24 -25.62 -8.83
N ASN A 60 -4.98 -25.02 -9.75
CA ASN A 60 -5.58 -25.64 -10.92
C ASN A 60 -6.43 -26.89 -10.60
N GLY A 61 -7.09 -26.91 -9.41
CA GLY A 61 -7.85 -28.07 -8.92
C GLY A 61 -7.02 -29.33 -8.69
N GLU A 62 -5.69 -29.25 -8.77
CA GLU A 62 -4.82 -30.43 -8.76
C GLU A 62 -4.05 -30.60 -7.45
N PHE A 63 -3.63 -29.51 -6.81
CA PHE A 63 -2.87 -29.63 -5.55
C PHE A 63 -2.97 -28.37 -4.68
N PRO A 64 -2.89 -28.54 -3.34
CA PRO A 64 -2.89 -27.39 -2.44
C PRO A 64 -1.56 -26.62 -2.51
N LEU A 65 -1.67 -25.28 -2.55
CA LEU A 65 -0.56 -24.35 -2.37
C LEU A 65 -0.35 -24.03 -0.89
N THR A 66 -1.46 -23.79 -0.18
CA THR A 66 -1.43 -23.52 1.25
C THR A 66 -2.44 -24.39 1.99
N SER A 67 -2.20 -24.59 3.28
CA SER A 67 -3.17 -25.21 4.18
C SER A 67 -3.01 -24.64 5.59
N GLY A 68 -4.06 -23.98 6.07
CA GLY A 68 -4.12 -23.40 7.41
C GLY A 68 -3.00 -22.38 7.67
N GLY A 69 -2.71 -21.49 6.74
CA GLY A 69 -1.67 -20.47 6.87
C GLY A 69 -0.24 -20.96 6.60
N VAL A 70 -0.06 -22.16 6.04
CA VAL A 70 1.26 -22.75 5.76
C VAL A 70 1.37 -23.12 4.29
N TYR A 71 2.46 -22.72 3.63
CA TYR A 71 2.76 -23.17 2.27
C TYR A 71 3.10 -24.65 2.22
N VAL A 72 2.46 -25.38 1.31
CA VAL A 72 2.63 -26.83 1.13
C VAL A 72 2.88 -27.24 -0.33
N GLY A 73 2.92 -26.32 -1.27
CA GLY A 73 3.00 -26.61 -2.71
C GLY A 73 4.15 -27.53 -3.09
N ASP A 74 5.34 -27.30 -2.57
CA ASP A 74 6.54 -28.14 -2.85
C ASP A 74 6.45 -29.57 -2.29
N GLN A 75 5.45 -29.87 -1.45
CA GLN A 75 5.20 -31.25 -1.00
C GLN A 75 4.55 -32.10 -2.12
N TYR A 76 3.86 -31.43 -3.05
CA TYR A 76 3.13 -32.07 -4.16
C TYR A 76 3.90 -31.95 -5.48
N TYR A 77 4.46 -30.77 -5.73
CA TYR A 77 5.37 -30.53 -6.85
C TYR A 77 6.66 -29.96 -6.29
N PRO A 78 7.65 -30.82 -6.02
CA PRO A 78 8.99 -30.40 -5.61
C PRO A 78 9.53 -29.37 -6.61
N ASP A 79 10.16 -28.32 -6.10
CA ASP A 79 10.69 -27.21 -6.89
C ASP A 79 9.67 -26.19 -7.43
N PHE A 80 8.34 -26.30 -7.14
CA PHE A 80 7.35 -25.35 -7.66
C PHE A 80 7.70 -23.88 -7.33
N ALA A 81 8.12 -23.61 -6.08
CA ALA A 81 8.54 -22.27 -5.68
C ALA A 81 9.81 -21.81 -6.42
N ALA A 82 10.75 -22.74 -6.69
CA ALA A 82 11.97 -22.46 -7.45
C ALA A 82 11.66 -22.24 -8.94
N ASP A 83 10.74 -23.01 -9.51
CA ASP A 83 10.27 -22.85 -10.89
C ASP A 83 9.65 -21.47 -11.12
N MET A 84 8.85 -20.95 -10.15
CA MET A 84 8.31 -19.60 -10.22
C MET A 84 9.42 -18.52 -10.18
N ALA A 85 10.48 -18.77 -9.44
CA ALA A 85 11.64 -17.87 -9.43
C ALA A 85 12.43 -17.94 -10.75
N GLN A 86 12.56 -19.12 -11.34
CA GLN A 86 13.24 -19.33 -12.60
C GLN A 86 12.55 -18.58 -13.76
N LEU A 87 11.24 -18.46 -13.77
CA LEU A 87 10.52 -17.64 -14.78
C LEU A 87 11.14 -16.25 -14.96
N LYS A 88 11.75 -15.67 -13.90
CA LYS A 88 12.34 -14.32 -13.91
C LYS A 88 13.81 -14.28 -14.34
N GLU A 89 14.42 -15.38 -14.72
CA GLU A 89 15.84 -15.39 -15.14
C GLU A 89 16.05 -14.84 -16.56
N GLY A 90 14.98 -14.85 -17.39
CA GLY A 90 15.01 -14.39 -18.78
C GLY A 90 14.36 -13.03 -19.03
N THR A 91 13.46 -13.01 -20.01
CA THR A 91 12.72 -11.81 -20.43
C THR A 91 11.60 -11.45 -19.45
N VAL A 92 11.05 -12.42 -18.73
CA VAL A 92 9.99 -12.22 -17.73
C VAL A 92 10.53 -11.39 -16.56
N LYS A 93 9.80 -10.32 -16.20
CA LYS A 93 10.13 -9.40 -15.11
C LYS A 93 9.08 -9.43 -14.01
N ARG A 94 7.91 -9.98 -14.31
CA ARG A 94 6.78 -10.07 -13.40
C ARG A 94 6.19 -11.48 -13.45
N VAL A 95 5.96 -12.06 -12.27
CA VAL A 95 5.18 -13.27 -12.08
C VAL A 95 3.91 -12.88 -11.33
N THR A 96 2.78 -13.22 -11.92
CA THR A 96 1.44 -12.92 -11.43
C THR A 96 0.68 -14.22 -11.24
N PHE A 97 0.02 -14.42 -10.09
CA PHE A 97 -0.91 -15.55 -9.92
C PHE A 97 -2.34 -15.06 -10.13
N SER A 98 -3.07 -15.72 -10.99
CA SER A 98 -4.46 -15.40 -11.28
C SER A 98 -5.40 -16.21 -10.39
N ILE A 99 -6.35 -15.53 -9.74
CA ILE A 99 -7.36 -16.12 -8.85
C ILE A 99 -8.71 -16.06 -9.53
N GLY A 100 -9.34 -17.22 -9.59
CA GLY A 100 -10.69 -17.34 -10.11
C GLY A 100 -10.74 -17.82 -11.54
N SER A 101 -11.93 -17.85 -12.03
CA SER A 101 -12.38 -18.15 -13.37
C SER A 101 -13.90 -18.27 -13.35
N SER A 102 -14.54 -18.43 -14.50
CA SER A 102 -15.97 -18.66 -14.60
C SER A 102 -16.43 -19.89 -13.80
N ASN A 103 -17.38 -19.68 -12.88
CA ASN A 103 -18.09 -20.73 -12.12
C ASN A 103 -17.27 -21.56 -11.10
N TYR A 104 -16.14 -21.09 -10.63
CA TYR A 104 -15.34 -21.81 -9.61
C TYR A 104 -15.73 -21.47 -8.17
N GLY A 105 -16.38 -20.33 -7.90
CA GLY A 105 -16.86 -19.95 -6.56
C GLY A 105 -15.80 -19.26 -5.68
N ASP A 106 -14.60 -19.02 -6.18
CA ASP A 106 -13.47 -18.43 -5.44
C ASP A 106 -13.82 -17.07 -4.84
N TRP A 107 -14.46 -16.22 -5.61
CA TRP A 107 -14.81 -14.85 -5.20
C TRP A 107 -15.98 -14.81 -4.23
N GLU A 108 -16.90 -15.78 -4.30
CA GLU A 108 -17.94 -16.01 -3.30
C GLU A 108 -17.32 -16.46 -1.97
N ASP A 109 -16.32 -17.35 -2.01
CA ASP A 109 -15.59 -17.82 -0.83
C ASP A 109 -14.73 -16.70 -0.24
N ILE A 110 -14.00 -15.94 -1.04
CA ILE A 110 -13.27 -14.73 -0.60
C ILE A 110 -14.24 -13.75 0.08
N THR A 111 -15.41 -13.50 -0.54
CA THR A 111 -16.44 -12.61 0.02
C THR A 111 -16.92 -13.10 1.38
N ALA A 112 -17.21 -14.39 1.52
CA ALA A 112 -17.66 -14.98 2.78
C ALA A 112 -16.57 -14.91 3.88
N LEU A 113 -15.32 -15.19 3.51
CA LEU A 113 -14.18 -15.14 4.43
C LEU A 113 -13.87 -13.70 4.89
N VAL A 114 -13.86 -12.73 3.97
CA VAL A 114 -13.66 -11.32 4.33
C VAL A 114 -14.78 -10.83 5.25
N ASN A 115 -16.04 -11.19 4.96
CA ASN A 115 -17.17 -10.79 5.81
C ASN A 115 -17.13 -11.44 7.21
N SER A 116 -16.60 -12.67 7.34
CA SER A 116 -16.61 -13.39 8.60
C SER A 116 -15.35 -13.18 9.44
N GLN A 117 -14.18 -12.95 8.82
CA GLN A 117 -12.88 -12.89 9.48
C GLN A 117 -12.16 -11.56 9.27
N GLY A 118 -12.64 -10.71 8.35
CA GLY A 118 -11.92 -9.53 7.88
C GLY A 118 -10.66 -9.89 7.07
N THR A 119 -9.73 -8.93 6.98
CA THR A 119 -8.48 -9.04 6.21
C THR A 119 -7.24 -8.79 7.07
N GLY A 120 -7.37 -8.89 8.39
CA GLY A 120 -6.27 -8.69 9.34
C GLY A 120 -5.37 -9.92 9.48
N PRO A 121 -4.25 -9.81 10.23
CA PRO A 121 -3.24 -10.88 10.36
C PRO A 121 -3.76 -12.21 10.93
N THR A 122 -4.92 -12.20 11.57
CA THR A 122 -5.55 -13.43 12.11
C THR A 122 -6.52 -14.08 11.13
N SER A 123 -6.87 -13.42 10.02
CA SER A 123 -7.72 -14.03 8.99
C SER A 123 -6.95 -15.07 8.20
N ILE A 124 -7.63 -16.12 7.79
CA ILE A 124 -6.99 -17.19 7.03
C ILE A 124 -6.45 -16.70 5.69
N LEU A 125 -7.17 -15.82 4.99
CA LEU A 125 -6.70 -15.24 3.73
C LEU A 125 -5.36 -14.50 3.91
N TYR A 126 -5.25 -13.68 4.96
CA TYR A 126 -3.97 -13.02 5.25
C TYR A 126 -2.85 -14.02 5.48
N GLN A 127 -3.09 -15.05 6.30
CA GLN A 127 -2.08 -16.04 6.65
C GLN A 127 -1.63 -16.85 5.43
N ASP A 128 -2.56 -17.27 4.58
CA ASP A 128 -2.25 -18.06 3.39
C ASP A 128 -1.49 -17.24 2.34
N PHE A 129 -1.93 -16.00 2.06
CA PHE A 129 -1.19 -15.15 1.13
C PHE A 129 0.16 -14.68 1.69
N ALA A 130 0.29 -14.49 3.01
CA ALA A 130 1.57 -14.22 3.64
C ALA A 130 2.53 -15.43 3.53
N ALA A 131 2.02 -16.64 3.75
CA ALA A 131 2.79 -17.88 3.60
C ALA A 131 3.21 -18.10 2.13
N LEU A 132 2.31 -17.87 1.18
CA LEU A 132 2.60 -17.93 -0.26
C LEU A 132 3.70 -16.93 -0.65
N LYS A 133 3.60 -15.68 -0.21
CA LYS A 133 4.62 -14.63 -0.47
C LYS A 133 5.98 -14.97 0.11
N ALA A 134 5.98 -15.55 1.30
CA ALA A 134 7.22 -15.96 1.96
C ALA A 134 7.90 -17.14 1.25
N ALA A 135 7.11 -18.09 0.75
CA ALA A 135 7.62 -19.26 0.00
C ALA A 135 8.05 -18.89 -1.43
N ILE A 136 7.31 -18.00 -2.09
CA ILE A 136 7.56 -17.60 -3.47
C ILE A 136 7.82 -16.07 -3.53
N PRO A 137 9.00 -15.59 -3.10
CA PRO A 137 9.32 -14.15 -3.13
C PRO A 137 9.31 -13.56 -4.55
N ALA A 138 9.45 -14.39 -5.57
CA ALA A 138 9.39 -14.00 -6.98
C ALA A 138 7.99 -13.58 -7.43
N LEU A 139 6.94 -13.98 -6.72
CA LEU A 139 5.56 -13.63 -7.01
C LEU A 139 5.30 -12.15 -6.73
N ASP A 140 5.03 -11.38 -7.77
CA ASP A 140 4.90 -9.92 -7.70
C ASP A 140 3.46 -9.46 -7.52
N ALA A 141 2.50 -10.14 -8.17
CA ALA A 141 1.12 -9.68 -8.24
C ALA A 141 0.12 -10.83 -8.13
N ILE A 142 -1.09 -10.43 -7.80
CA ILE A 142 -2.28 -11.28 -7.87
C ILE A 142 -3.22 -10.66 -8.89
N ASP A 143 -3.61 -11.46 -9.84
CA ASP A 143 -4.60 -11.15 -10.86
C ASP A 143 -5.99 -11.56 -10.36
N PHE A 144 -7.00 -10.73 -10.62
CA PHE A 144 -8.36 -10.89 -10.12
C PHE A 144 -9.31 -11.25 -11.27
N ASP A 145 -9.53 -12.52 -11.46
CA ASP A 145 -10.45 -13.07 -12.47
C ASP A 145 -11.84 -13.35 -11.84
N ASP A 146 -12.51 -12.25 -11.36
CA ASP A 146 -13.87 -12.33 -10.82
C ASP A 146 -14.89 -12.23 -11.95
N GLU A 147 -15.43 -13.37 -12.35
CA GLU A 147 -16.42 -13.45 -13.41
C GLU A 147 -17.88 -13.60 -12.90
N ASN A 148 -18.10 -13.70 -11.59
CA ASN A 148 -19.41 -14.06 -11.05
C ASN A 148 -19.91 -13.22 -9.87
N SER A 149 -19.02 -12.83 -8.97
CA SER A 149 -19.40 -12.29 -7.65
C SER A 149 -19.60 -10.77 -7.66
N PHE A 150 -18.68 -10.03 -8.27
CA PHE A 150 -18.68 -8.56 -8.39
C PHE A 150 -18.98 -7.82 -7.08
N ASN A 151 -18.42 -8.27 -5.96
CA ASN A 151 -18.64 -7.70 -4.63
C ASN A 151 -17.56 -6.64 -4.28
N SER A 152 -17.75 -5.38 -4.68
CA SER A 152 -16.78 -4.31 -4.49
C SER A 152 -16.23 -4.19 -3.07
N PRO A 153 -17.03 -4.18 -1.97
CA PRO A 153 -16.48 -3.99 -0.63
C PRO A 153 -15.47 -5.05 -0.21
N THR A 154 -15.74 -6.30 -0.51
CA THR A 154 -14.86 -7.41 -0.12
C THR A 154 -13.66 -7.52 -1.03
N THR A 155 -13.83 -7.31 -2.34
CA THR A 155 -12.73 -7.28 -3.32
C THR A 155 -11.74 -6.14 -3.03
N ILE A 156 -12.24 -4.95 -2.69
CA ILE A 156 -11.40 -3.82 -2.28
C ILE A 156 -10.61 -4.16 -1.01
N SER A 157 -11.28 -4.69 0.02
CA SER A 157 -10.62 -5.06 1.28
C SER A 157 -9.55 -6.14 1.07
N PHE A 158 -9.84 -7.13 0.23
CA PHE A 158 -8.90 -8.18 -0.15
C PHE A 158 -7.70 -7.61 -0.93
N GLY A 159 -7.93 -6.74 -1.91
CA GLY A 159 -6.86 -6.11 -2.68
C GLY A 159 -5.94 -5.22 -1.83
N VAL A 160 -6.51 -4.48 -0.88
CA VAL A 160 -5.73 -3.69 0.09
C VAL A 160 -4.88 -4.60 0.97
N MET A 161 -5.43 -5.73 1.45
CA MET A 161 -4.68 -6.74 2.21
C MET A 161 -3.49 -7.28 1.40
N LEU A 162 -3.70 -7.64 0.15
CA LEU A 162 -2.63 -8.12 -0.72
C LEU A 162 -1.54 -7.07 -0.92
N GLY A 163 -1.93 -5.81 -1.14
CA GLY A 163 -0.99 -4.70 -1.21
C GLY A 163 -0.18 -4.51 0.07
N GLN A 164 -0.77 -4.70 1.24
CA GLN A 164 -0.08 -4.67 2.53
C GLN A 164 0.94 -5.81 2.67
N LEU A 165 0.65 -6.96 2.08
CA LEU A 165 1.57 -8.10 2.00
C LEU A 165 2.67 -7.91 0.95
N GLY A 166 2.62 -6.82 0.17
CA GLY A 166 3.63 -6.48 -0.84
C GLY A 166 3.35 -7.08 -2.21
N TYR A 167 2.12 -7.48 -2.49
CA TYR A 167 1.68 -7.81 -3.84
C TYR A 167 1.19 -6.55 -4.57
N HIS A 168 1.29 -6.56 -5.89
CA HIS A 168 0.44 -5.76 -6.76
C HIS A 168 -0.87 -6.50 -7.04
N VAL A 169 -1.87 -5.76 -7.52
CA VAL A 169 -3.16 -6.30 -7.91
C VAL A 169 -3.44 -5.94 -9.36
N MET A 170 -3.86 -6.92 -10.14
CA MET A 170 -4.23 -6.78 -11.55
C MET A 170 -5.66 -7.31 -11.72
N PRO A 171 -6.69 -6.47 -11.88
CA PRO A 171 -7.99 -6.98 -12.36
C PRO A 171 -7.86 -7.65 -13.72
N ASP A 172 -8.52 -8.80 -13.89
CA ASP A 172 -8.74 -9.42 -15.20
C ASP A 172 -10.21 -9.24 -15.60
N ALA A 173 -10.46 -8.12 -16.26
CA ALA A 173 -11.79 -7.60 -16.50
C ALA A 173 -12.34 -8.03 -17.86
N PHE A 174 -13.58 -8.58 -17.89
CA PHE A 174 -14.27 -8.83 -19.16
C PHE A 174 -15.64 -8.15 -19.23
N ASP A 175 -16.28 -7.87 -18.09
CA ASP A 175 -17.58 -7.21 -17.96
C ASP A 175 -17.59 -6.24 -16.77
N ASP A 176 -18.68 -5.51 -16.55
CA ASP A 176 -18.89 -4.51 -15.49
C ASP A 176 -17.70 -3.54 -15.26
N SER A 177 -17.43 -2.72 -16.27
CA SER A 177 -16.38 -1.71 -16.20
C SER A 177 -16.55 -0.73 -15.02
N SER A 178 -17.78 -0.52 -14.54
CA SER A 178 -18.05 0.34 -13.39
C SER A 178 -17.58 -0.28 -12.07
N TYR A 179 -17.79 -1.57 -11.91
CA TYR A 179 -17.27 -2.34 -10.77
C TYR A 179 -15.75 -2.27 -10.71
N TRP A 180 -15.07 -2.61 -11.79
CA TRP A 180 -13.61 -2.64 -11.84
C TRP A 180 -12.98 -1.26 -11.68
N THR A 181 -13.58 -0.22 -12.28
CA THR A 181 -13.12 1.16 -12.10
C THR A 181 -13.21 1.58 -10.63
N ASN A 182 -14.29 1.21 -9.93
CA ASN A 182 -14.45 1.47 -8.51
C ASN A 182 -13.42 0.67 -7.69
N VAL A 183 -13.24 -0.63 -7.95
CA VAL A 183 -12.28 -1.49 -7.24
C VAL A 183 -10.86 -0.92 -7.33
N VAL A 184 -10.37 -0.63 -8.54
CA VAL A 184 -9.03 -0.07 -8.78
C VAL A 184 -8.85 1.27 -8.09
N SER A 185 -9.84 2.17 -8.22
CA SER A 185 -9.79 3.49 -7.57
C SER A 185 -9.71 3.37 -6.06
N GLN A 186 -10.59 2.57 -5.46
CA GLN A 186 -10.67 2.45 -4.01
C GLN A 186 -9.49 1.69 -3.38
N ILE A 187 -8.91 0.72 -4.08
CA ILE A 187 -7.65 0.10 -3.65
C ILE A 187 -6.54 1.14 -3.64
N ASN A 188 -6.38 1.91 -4.73
CA ASN A 188 -5.32 2.90 -4.85
C ASN A 188 -5.54 4.15 -4.00
N ASP A 189 -6.77 4.48 -3.64
CA ASP A 189 -7.08 5.55 -2.69
C ASP A 189 -6.61 5.17 -1.27
N GLN A 190 -6.70 3.89 -0.90
CA GLN A 190 -6.27 3.38 0.40
C GLN A 190 -4.78 3.02 0.41
N LEU A 191 -4.27 2.43 -0.67
CA LEU A 191 -2.87 2.02 -0.78
C LEU A 191 -2.36 2.32 -2.21
N PRO A 192 -1.85 3.54 -2.45
CA PRO A 192 -1.48 4.01 -3.78
C PRO A 192 -0.46 3.12 -4.50
N GLY A 193 -0.74 2.79 -5.77
CA GLY A 193 0.11 1.97 -6.61
C GLY A 193 -0.01 0.46 -6.38
N THR A 194 -0.97 0.01 -5.58
CA THR A 194 -1.26 -1.42 -5.40
C THR A 194 -1.89 -2.01 -6.67
N ALA A 195 -2.95 -1.40 -7.19
CA ALA A 195 -3.47 -1.75 -8.50
C ALA A 195 -2.68 -0.97 -9.55
N ASP A 196 -1.75 -1.62 -10.24
CA ASP A 196 -0.78 -0.97 -11.14
C ASP A 196 -0.97 -1.31 -12.62
N GLY A 197 -1.99 -2.12 -12.95
CA GLY A 197 -2.43 -2.46 -14.28
C GLY A 197 -3.78 -3.15 -14.28
N VAL A 198 -4.36 -3.31 -15.44
CA VAL A 198 -5.61 -4.06 -15.66
C VAL A 198 -5.42 -4.95 -16.87
N HIS A 199 -5.62 -6.23 -16.72
CA HIS A 199 -5.82 -7.16 -17.82
C HIS A 199 -7.25 -7.00 -18.31
N LEU A 200 -7.42 -6.73 -19.60
CA LEU A 200 -8.74 -6.59 -20.22
C LEU A 200 -8.94 -7.72 -21.20
N GLN A 201 -9.82 -8.65 -20.89
CA GLN A 201 -10.18 -9.71 -21.81
C GLN A 201 -10.93 -9.13 -23.03
N ALA A 202 -10.36 -9.29 -24.22
CA ALA A 202 -10.99 -8.93 -25.48
C ALA A 202 -11.23 -10.18 -26.34
N TYR A 203 -11.55 -11.30 -25.69
CA TYR A 203 -11.84 -12.61 -26.26
C TYR A 203 -13.01 -13.27 -25.51
N ALA A 204 -13.51 -14.38 -25.97
CA ALA A 204 -14.63 -15.13 -25.37
C ALA A 204 -15.79 -14.21 -24.96
N GLY A 205 -16.17 -14.18 -23.66
CA GLY A 205 -17.21 -13.30 -23.11
C GLY A 205 -16.91 -11.81 -23.30
N GLY A 206 -15.64 -11.43 -23.34
CA GLY A 206 -15.14 -10.07 -23.56
C GLY A 206 -14.83 -9.71 -25.01
N ALA A 207 -15.19 -10.52 -26.02
CA ALA A 207 -14.80 -10.31 -27.43
C ALA A 207 -15.21 -8.94 -28.02
N GLY A 208 -16.15 -8.22 -27.41
CA GLY A 208 -16.55 -6.87 -27.80
C GLY A 208 -15.76 -5.75 -27.13
N ASN A 209 -14.86 -6.06 -26.19
CA ASN A 209 -14.12 -5.09 -25.44
C ASN A 209 -13.03 -4.39 -26.26
N SER A 210 -12.82 -3.13 -25.93
CA SER A 210 -11.74 -2.32 -26.51
C SER A 210 -11.06 -1.51 -25.42
N PRO A 211 -9.71 -1.57 -25.28
CA PRO A 211 -9.00 -0.77 -24.31
C PRO A 211 -9.14 0.75 -24.55
N CYS A 212 -9.61 1.12 -25.73
CA CYS A 212 -9.75 2.51 -26.14
C CYS A 212 -11.14 3.11 -25.82
N SER A 213 -12.06 2.35 -25.27
CA SER A 213 -13.42 2.83 -24.95
C SER A 213 -14.08 2.01 -23.85
N GLY A 214 -14.75 2.69 -22.91
CA GLY A 214 -15.50 2.05 -21.82
C GLY A 214 -14.67 1.61 -20.61
N TRP A 215 -13.34 1.51 -20.73
CA TRP A 215 -12.44 1.00 -19.71
C TRP A 215 -11.42 2.09 -19.31
N ASN A 216 -11.84 3.03 -18.47
CA ASN A 216 -11.00 4.15 -18.04
C ASN A 216 -10.64 4.04 -16.56
N PHE A 217 -9.40 3.65 -16.27
CA PHE A 217 -8.84 3.52 -14.93
C PHE A 217 -7.90 4.69 -14.55
N GLY A 218 -8.08 5.85 -15.18
CA GLY A 218 -7.26 7.02 -14.91
C GLY A 218 -5.82 6.85 -15.41
N THR A 219 -4.86 6.80 -14.49
CA THR A 219 -3.44 6.60 -14.83
C THR A 219 -3.00 5.13 -14.80
N VAL A 220 -3.86 4.22 -14.40
CA VAL A 220 -3.57 2.78 -14.39
C VAL A 220 -3.71 2.25 -15.82
N PRO A 221 -2.65 1.63 -16.40
CA PRO A 221 -2.67 1.15 -17.76
C PRO A 221 -3.59 -0.05 -17.95
N VAL A 222 -4.18 -0.15 -19.13
CA VAL A 222 -4.97 -1.31 -19.57
C VAL A 222 -4.14 -2.13 -20.54
N PHE A 223 -4.03 -3.42 -20.30
CA PHE A 223 -3.36 -4.42 -21.13
C PHE A 223 -4.41 -5.33 -21.75
N PRO A 224 -4.80 -5.13 -23.02
CA PRO A 224 -5.79 -5.98 -23.67
C PRO A 224 -5.24 -7.36 -23.94
N GLY A 225 -6.07 -8.38 -23.74
CA GLY A 225 -5.78 -9.77 -24.04
C GLY A 225 -6.45 -10.26 -25.31
N LEU A 226 -5.78 -11.15 -26.01
CA LEU A 226 -6.30 -11.87 -27.17
C LEU A 226 -6.09 -13.38 -26.98
N TRP A 227 -6.87 -14.18 -27.72
CA TRP A 227 -6.82 -15.65 -27.62
C TRP A 227 -6.15 -16.25 -28.84
N ASP A 228 -5.21 -17.17 -28.62
CA ASP A 228 -4.44 -17.81 -29.68
C ASP A 228 -5.29 -18.72 -30.58
N LEU A 229 -6.42 -19.25 -30.08
CA LEU A 229 -7.36 -20.03 -30.91
C LEU A 229 -8.18 -19.15 -31.87
N ASP A 230 -8.32 -17.85 -31.58
CA ASP A 230 -9.03 -16.88 -32.42
C ASP A 230 -8.08 -16.10 -33.33
N ASP A 231 -6.85 -15.78 -32.84
CA ASP A 231 -5.94 -14.84 -33.48
C ASP A 231 -4.52 -15.39 -33.66
N THR A 232 -4.08 -15.45 -34.89
CA THR A 232 -2.68 -15.74 -35.22
C THR A 232 -1.73 -14.61 -34.79
N PRO A 233 -0.41 -14.83 -34.61
CA PRO A 233 0.53 -13.77 -34.27
C PRO A 233 0.44 -12.52 -35.15
N ALA A 234 0.19 -12.68 -36.45
CA ALA A 234 0.04 -11.56 -37.37
C ALA A 234 -1.24 -10.75 -37.13
N GLN A 235 -2.35 -11.41 -36.76
CA GLN A 235 -3.61 -10.75 -36.38
C GLN A 235 -3.45 -10.03 -35.05
N VAL A 236 -2.84 -10.67 -34.04
CA VAL A 236 -2.50 -10.05 -32.76
C VAL A 236 -1.69 -8.77 -32.98
N GLN A 237 -0.62 -8.81 -33.78
CA GLN A 237 0.17 -7.61 -34.06
C GLN A 237 -0.68 -6.51 -34.72
N SER A 238 -1.54 -6.86 -35.65
CA SER A 238 -2.42 -5.89 -36.36
C SER A 238 -3.40 -5.24 -35.39
N ILE A 239 -4.09 -6.01 -34.55
CA ILE A 239 -5.09 -5.55 -33.60
C ILE A 239 -4.42 -4.65 -32.55
N MET A 240 -3.33 -5.11 -31.94
CA MET A 240 -2.57 -4.36 -30.93
C MET A 240 -1.99 -3.06 -31.49
N THR A 241 -1.50 -3.06 -32.74
CA THR A 241 -1.05 -1.83 -33.44
C THR A 241 -2.20 -0.83 -33.61
N GLY A 242 -3.39 -1.32 -33.94
CA GLY A 242 -4.61 -0.50 -34.04
C GLY A 242 -4.93 0.17 -32.69
N TRP A 243 -4.98 -0.57 -31.62
CA TRP A 243 -5.23 -0.03 -30.28
C TRP A 243 -4.10 0.89 -29.80
N HIS A 244 -2.83 0.54 -30.05
CA HIS A 244 -1.72 1.41 -29.72
C HIS A 244 -1.82 2.76 -30.45
N SER A 245 -2.17 2.74 -31.72
CA SER A 245 -2.34 3.97 -32.51
C SER A 245 -3.54 4.80 -32.06
N GLN A 246 -4.61 4.14 -31.57
CA GLN A 246 -5.86 4.79 -31.19
C GLN A 246 -5.81 5.40 -29.77
N CYS A 247 -5.27 4.67 -28.79
CA CYS A 247 -5.29 5.09 -27.39
C CYS A 247 -4.00 4.83 -26.62
N GLY A 248 -2.91 4.39 -27.31
CA GLY A 248 -1.59 4.32 -26.71
C GLY A 248 -1.42 3.19 -25.70
N ILE A 249 -2.02 2.00 -25.93
CA ILE A 249 -1.74 0.83 -25.09
C ILE A 249 -0.23 0.58 -25.03
N LEU A 250 0.23 0.09 -23.89
CA LEU A 250 1.66 -0.08 -23.61
C LEU A 250 2.11 -1.55 -23.63
N GLY A 251 1.18 -2.46 -23.86
CA GLY A 251 1.37 -3.90 -23.89
C GLY A 251 0.05 -4.61 -24.10
N GLY A 252 0.02 -5.88 -23.77
CA GLY A 252 -1.15 -6.74 -23.83
C GLY A 252 -0.78 -8.16 -23.39
N PHE A 253 -1.69 -9.09 -23.45
CA PHE A 253 -1.41 -10.47 -23.08
C PHE A 253 -2.05 -11.49 -24.04
N MET A 254 -1.59 -12.72 -23.95
CA MET A 254 -2.16 -13.86 -24.66
C MET A 254 -2.78 -14.85 -23.68
N TRP A 255 -3.94 -15.31 -24.04
CA TRP A 255 -4.61 -16.49 -23.56
C TRP A 255 -4.53 -17.53 -24.68
N LEU A 256 -3.98 -18.75 -24.57
CA LEU A 256 -3.47 -19.43 -23.41
C LEU A 256 -2.24 -20.27 -23.81
N TYR A 257 -1.14 -20.25 -23.04
CA TYR A 257 0.09 -20.99 -23.34
C TYR A 257 -0.13 -22.50 -23.42
N ASP A 258 -1.06 -23.02 -22.62
CA ASP A 258 -1.41 -24.45 -22.60
C ASP A 258 -1.79 -24.99 -24.00
N ASP A 259 -2.34 -24.15 -24.87
CA ASP A 259 -2.80 -24.51 -26.21
C ASP A 259 -1.65 -24.67 -27.22
N PHE A 260 -0.47 -24.04 -26.97
CA PHE A 260 0.64 -24.02 -27.93
C PHE A 260 2.03 -24.36 -27.35
N VAL A 261 2.08 -25.04 -26.20
CA VAL A 261 3.33 -25.48 -25.56
C VAL A 261 4.24 -26.22 -26.53
N GLY A 262 5.52 -25.81 -26.57
CA GLY A 262 6.56 -26.48 -27.37
C GLY A 262 6.43 -26.31 -28.90
N THR A 263 5.54 -25.42 -29.35
CA THR A 263 5.37 -25.15 -30.80
C THR A 263 6.28 -24.03 -31.31
N GLY A 264 6.91 -23.27 -30.42
CA GLY A 264 7.66 -22.04 -30.72
C GLY A 264 6.78 -20.82 -31.02
N LEU A 265 5.47 -20.91 -30.84
CA LEU A 265 4.55 -19.78 -31.00
C LEU A 265 4.69 -18.75 -29.88
N ALA A 266 5.17 -19.13 -28.70
CA ALA A 266 5.38 -18.22 -27.60
C ALA A 266 6.19 -16.97 -27.99
N ALA A 267 7.34 -17.19 -28.65
CA ALA A 267 8.20 -16.10 -29.13
C ALA A 267 7.53 -15.27 -30.23
N GLN A 268 6.67 -15.87 -31.05
CA GLN A 268 5.98 -15.17 -32.14
C GLN A 268 4.86 -14.26 -31.57
N TYR A 269 4.09 -14.73 -30.61
CA TYR A 269 3.07 -13.90 -29.93
C TYR A 269 3.70 -12.78 -29.11
N ALA A 270 4.76 -13.07 -28.34
CA ALA A 270 5.51 -12.04 -27.63
C ALA A 270 6.03 -10.97 -28.58
N ALA A 271 6.65 -11.36 -29.70
CA ALA A 271 7.14 -10.44 -30.72
C ALA A 271 5.99 -9.62 -31.36
N ALA A 272 4.83 -10.24 -31.61
CA ALA A 272 3.66 -9.57 -32.17
C ALA A 272 3.20 -8.41 -31.29
N ILE A 273 3.05 -8.63 -29.98
CA ILE A 273 2.65 -7.59 -29.04
C ILE A 273 3.77 -6.56 -28.90
N ASN A 274 5.00 -6.97 -28.66
CA ASN A 274 6.14 -6.07 -28.47
C ASN A 274 6.36 -5.15 -29.68
N ASN A 275 6.24 -5.69 -30.92
CA ASN A 275 6.36 -4.89 -32.15
C ASN A 275 5.20 -3.90 -32.29
N ALA A 276 3.98 -4.30 -31.92
CA ALA A 276 2.80 -3.46 -32.01
C ALA A 276 2.88 -2.20 -31.11
N VAL A 277 3.50 -2.35 -29.93
CA VAL A 277 3.60 -1.27 -28.93
C VAL A 277 5.00 -0.65 -28.86
N SER A 278 5.93 -1.04 -29.72
CA SER A 278 7.30 -0.50 -29.75
C SER A 278 7.35 0.90 -30.35
N SER A 279 6.69 1.84 -29.70
CA SER A 279 6.91 3.25 -29.95
C SER A 279 8.08 3.74 -29.11
N SER A 280 8.87 4.68 -29.67
CA SER A 280 9.95 5.35 -28.93
C SER A 280 9.37 6.13 -27.75
N GLY A 281 9.83 5.86 -26.55
CA GLY A 281 9.29 6.51 -25.35
C GLY A 281 10.12 6.28 -24.10
N PHE A 282 9.55 6.63 -22.95
CA PHE A 282 10.18 6.43 -21.65
C PHE A 282 9.15 6.02 -20.62
N THR A 283 9.65 5.45 -19.52
CA THR A 283 8.87 5.11 -18.33
C THR A 283 9.36 5.87 -17.12
N LEU A 284 8.51 5.96 -16.09
CA LEU A 284 8.87 6.51 -14.79
C LEU A 284 8.71 5.45 -13.71
N ALA A 285 9.68 5.39 -12.78
CA ALA A 285 9.58 4.62 -11.56
C ALA A 285 9.99 5.48 -10.36
N GLY A 286 9.37 5.24 -9.21
CA GLY A 286 9.61 6.01 -7.98
C GLY A 286 9.12 5.26 -6.75
N PRO A 287 9.25 5.86 -5.54
CA PRO A 287 8.74 5.26 -4.32
C PRO A 287 7.22 5.29 -4.28
N THR A 288 6.61 4.39 -3.50
CA THR A 288 5.17 4.38 -3.22
C THR A 288 4.77 5.39 -2.15
N SER A 289 5.74 5.82 -1.31
CA SER A 289 5.52 6.82 -0.28
C SER A 289 6.78 7.65 -0.01
N VAL A 290 6.56 8.90 0.44
CA VAL A 290 7.61 9.82 0.90
C VAL A 290 7.20 10.38 2.25
N PHE A 291 8.05 10.21 3.26
CA PHE A 291 7.83 10.75 4.61
C PHE A 291 8.65 12.03 4.79
N LEU A 292 7.97 13.11 5.17
CA LEU A 292 8.53 14.46 5.28
C LEU A 292 8.11 15.08 6.60
N ASN A 293 9.07 15.48 7.44
CA ASN A 293 8.74 16.23 8.64
C ASN A 293 8.69 17.74 8.34
N GLN A 294 7.84 18.49 9.06
CA GLN A 294 7.88 19.95 9.06
C GLN A 294 9.33 20.46 9.30
N SER A 295 9.70 21.56 8.68
CA SER A 295 11.05 22.15 8.72
C SER A 295 12.17 21.24 8.18
N SER A 296 11.86 20.21 7.41
CA SER A 296 12.82 19.25 6.87
C SER A 296 12.77 19.13 5.35
N THR A 297 13.66 18.29 4.84
CA THR A 297 13.74 17.92 3.42
C THR A 297 13.75 16.40 3.30
N ALA A 298 12.95 15.87 2.36
CA ALA A 298 12.95 14.47 1.98
C ALA A 298 13.25 14.33 0.48
N ASN A 299 13.83 13.20 0.09
CA ASN A 299 14.21 12.92 -1.29
C ASN A 299 13.49 11.67 -1.79
N ALA A 300 12.98 11.73 -3.01
CA ALA A 300 12.49 10.57 -3.75
C ALA A 300 13.35 10.35 -4.99
N SER A 301 13.89 9.16 -5.15
CA SER A 301 14.61 8.77 -6.37
C SER A 301 13.59 8.44 -7.45
N ILE A 302 13.74 9.05 -8.62
CA ILE A 302 12.92 8.81 -9.80
C ILE A 302 13.80 8.24 -10.89
N THR A 303 13.44 7.06 -11.37
CA THR A 303 14.13 6.42 -12.49
C THR A 303 13.32 6.63 -13.76
N ILE A 304 14.00 7.03 -14.82
CA ILE A 304 13.46 7.12 -16.17
C ILE A 304 14.07 5.95 -16.94
N THR A 305 13.26 5.16 -17.62
CA THR A 305 13.76 4.07 -18.47
C THR A 305 13.33 4.33 -19.90
N ASP A 306 14.28 4.52 -20.79
CA ASP A 306 14.03 4.75 -22.21
C ASP A 306 13.79 3.42 -22.93
N PHE A 307 12.88 3.41 -23.91
CA PHE A 307 12.61 2.26 -24.78
C PHE A 307 12.42 2.70 -26.23
N GLY A 308 12.45 1.76 -27.17
CA GLY A 308 12.23 2.00 -28.58
C GLY A 308 13.21 3.02 -29.20
N GLY A 309 14.43 3.15 -28.65
CA GLY A 309 15.42 4.12 -29.14
C GLY A 309 15.12 5.58 -28.76
N PHE A 310 14.37 5.81 -27.68
CA PHE A 310 14.06 7.15 -27.22
C PHE A 310 15.31 7.94 -26.82
N THR A 311 15.42 9.18 -27.30
CA THR A 311 16.53 10.09 -27.01
C THR A 311 16.04 11.47 -26.54
N GLY A 312 14.73 11.59 -26.26
CA GLY A 312 14.11 12.85 -25.85
C GLY A 312 14.50 13.26 -24.44
N THR A 313 14.42 14.56 -24.16
CA THR A 313 14.63 15.07 -22.80
C THR A 313 13.32 15.04 -22.02
N VAL A 314 13.31 14.36 -20.89
CA VAL A 314 12.14 14.27 -20.01
C VAL A 314 12.16 15.40 -18.99
N THR A 315 11.10 16.18 -18.94
CA THR A 315 10.85 17.24 -17.93
C THR A 315 9.87 16.70 -16.89
N LEU A 316 10.23 16.80 -15.61
CA LEU A 316 9.37 16.37 -14.49
C LEU A 316 8.59 17.55 -13.90
N THR A 317 7.33 17.30 -13.61
CA THR A 317 6.43 18.19 -12.88
C THR A 317 5.70 17.43 -11.78
N SER A 318 5.06 18.14 -10.85
CA SER A 318 4.21 17.53 -9.81
C SER A 318 2.81 18.09 -9.85
N SER A 319 1.83 17.30 -9.40
CA SER A 319 0.50 17.78 -9.02
C SER A 319 0.59 18.78 -7.86
N SER A 320 -0.56 19.34 -7.46
CA SER A 320 -0.66 20.19 -6.28
C SER A 320 -0.08 19.50 -5.03
N LEU A 321 0.73 20.22 -4.28
CA LEU A 321 1.33 19.79 -3.02
C LEU A 321 0.56 20.35 -1.82
N PRO A 322 0.68 19.74 -0.64
CA PRO A 322 0.16 20.31 0.61
C PRO A 322 0.66 21.74 0.82
N LYS A 323 -0.16 22.55 1.45
CA LYS A 323 0.24 23.93 1.80
C LYS A 323 1.57 23.93 2.56
N GLY A 324 2.52 24.76 2.15
CA GLY A 324 3.83 24.88 2.78
C GLY A 324 4.86 23.82 2.37
N VAL A 325 4.52 22.94 1.43
CA VAL A 325 5.46 22.00 0.80
C VAL A 325 5.84 22.49 -0.59
N GLN A 326 7.10 22.34 -0.94
CA GLN A 326 7.66 22.62 -2.26
C GLN A 326 8.42 21.40 -2.78
N VAL A 327 8.48 21.22 -4.09
CA VAL A 327 9.33 20.23 -4.74
C VAL A 327 10.25 20.88 -5.75
N SER A 328 11.44 20.34 -5.87
CA SER A 328 12.38 20.64 -6.95
C SER A 328 12.98 19.36 -7.48
N PHE A 329 13.30 19.33 -8.78
CA PHE A 329 13.89 18.16 -9.42
C PHE A 329 15.36 18.40 -9.68
N GLN A 330 16.18 17.39 -9.33
CA GLN A 330 17.64 17.40 -9.49
C GLN A 330 18.11 16.17 -10.26
N GLY A 331 19.32 16.21 -10.78
CA GLY A 331 19.91 15.14 -11.58
C GLY A 331 19.69 15.32 -13.08
N THR A 332 20.37 14.53 -13.88
CA THR A 332 20.34 14.54 -15.34
C THR A 332 20.23 13.12 -15.88
N GLY A 333 19.90 12.95 -17.16
CA GLY A 333 19.71 11.62 -17.78
C GLY A 333 18.56 10.84 -17.13
N ASN A 334 18.74 9.57 -16.91
CA ASN A 334 17.69 8.63 -16.50
C ASN A 334 17.54 8.49 -14.98
N SER A 335 18.40 9.11 -14.18
CA SER A 335 18.28 9.15 -12.72
C SER A 335 17.97 10.57 -12.26
N ARG A 336 16.83 10.76 -11.65
CA ARG A 336 16.34 12.03 -11.12
C ARG A 336 16.09 11.91 -9.62
N LYS A 337 16.07 13.05 -8.95
CA LYS A 337 15.70 13.17 -7.55
C LYS A 337 14.64 14.25 -7.41
N ALA A 338 13.47 13.90 -6.88
CA ALA A 338 12.51 14.87 -6.39
C ALA A 338 12.87 15.24 -4.94
N VAL A 339 13.12 16.51 -4.69
CA VAL A 339 13.53 17.05 -3.38
C VAL A 339 12.35 17.82 -2.82
N PHE A 340 11.66 17.24 -1.84
CA PHE A 340 10.54 17.84 -1.12
C PHE A 340 11.05 18.62 0.07
N LYS A 341 10.58 19.85 0.24
CA LYS A 341 10.92 20.72 1.36
C LYS A 341 9.65 21.21 2.03
N ALA A 342 9.51 20.94 3.33
CA ALA A 342 8.41 21.44 4.14
C ALA A 342 8.84 22.66 4.96
N SER A 343 7.98 23.67 5.02
CA SER A 343 8.08 24.77 5.99
C SER A 343 7.71 24.29 7.40
N SER A 344 7.94 25.11 8.42
CA SER A 344 7.51 24.83 9.80
C SER A 344 5.98 24.83 9.98
N ALA A 345 5.24 25.43 9.04
CA ALA A 345 3.78 25.47 9.01
C ALA A 345 3.22 24.70 7.82
N ALA A 346 3.93 23.68 7.33
CA ALA A 346 3.41 22.81 6.28
C ALA A 346 2.21 22.03 6.83
N ALA A 347 1.16 21.90 6.01
CA ALA A 347 0.01 21.09 6.39
C ALA A 347 0.43 19.62 6.57
N THR A 348 0.11 19.04 7.73
CA THR A 348 0.36 17.62 8.03
C THR A 348 -0.74 16.74 7.45
N GLY A 349 -0.45 15.43 7.35
CA GLY A 349 -1.37 14.43 6.83
C GLY A 349 -0.87 13.78 5.54
N PHE A 350 -1.74 13.01 4.91
CA PHE A 350 -1.46 12.27 3.68
C PHE A 350 -2.02 12.98 2.47
N THR A 351 -1.22 13.05 1.42
CA THR A 351 -1.64 13.60 0.11
C THR A 351 -1.10 12.71 -1.00
N THR A 352 -1.95 12.25 -1.89
CA THR A 352 -1.49 11.61 -3.12
C THR A 352 -0.87 12.67 -4.02
N VAL A 353 0.39 12.46 -4.37
CA VAL A 353 1.15 13.32 -5.28
C VAL A 353 1.41 12.55 -6.55
N THR A 354 1.06 13.15 -7.68
CA THR A 354 1.39 12.62 -9.00
C THR A 354 2.60 13.37 -9.55
N LEU A 355 3.65 12.64 -9.89
CA LEU A 355 4.76 13.18 -10.69
C LEU A 355 4.54 12.82 -12.14
N THR A 356 4.65 13.82 -13.01
CA THR A 356 4.48 13.67 -14.45
C THR A 356 5.77 14.01 -15.17
N GLY A 357 6.23 13.10 -16.02
CA GLY A 357 7.31 13.31 -16.97
C GLY A 357 6.75 13.59 -18.35
N THR A 358 7.28 14.59 -19.02
CA THR A 358 6.84 14.99 -20.38
C THR A 358 8.05 15.17 -21.30
N SER A 359 7.95 14.62 -22.52
CA SER A 359 8.91 14.83 -23.59
C SER A 359 8.17 14.91 -24.93
N GLY A 360 8.08 16.12 -25.51
CA GLY A 360 7.23 16.35 -26.67
C GLY A 360 5.77 16.04 -26.35
N THR A 361 5.18 15.10 -27.08
CA THR A 361 3.79 14.64 -26.85
C THR A 361 3.70 13.44 -25.91
N ILE A 362 4.82 12.83 -25.53
CA ILE A 362 4.87 11.67 -24.66
C ILE A 362 4.78 12.13 -23.20
N THR A 363 3.82 11.60 -22.46
CA THR A 363 3.60 11.90 -21.04
C THR A 363 3.44 10.62 -20.25
N GLN A 364 4.16 10.50 -19.12
CA GLN A 364 4.11 9.38 -18.19
C GLN A 364 3.94 9.90 -16.77
N SER A 365 3.24 9.17 -15.93
CA SER A 365 2.99 9.61 -14.55
C SER A 365 3.13 8.46 -13.54
N ILE A 366 3.60 8.81 -12.35
CA ILE A 366 3.61 7.94 -11.17
C ILE A 366 2.92 8.66 -10.02
N ALA A 367 2.18 7.92 -9.22
CA ALA A 367 1.56 8.44 -8.01
C ALA A 367 2.21 7.81 -6.76
N PHE A 368 2.29 8.58 -5.69
CA PHE A 368 2.76 8.11 -4.38
C PHE A 368 2.11 8.91 -3.25
N THR A 369 2.14 8.36 -2.05
CA THR A 369 1.68 9.06 -0.85
C THR A 369 2.79 9.94 -0.29
N LEU A 370 2.55 11.25 -0.21
CA LEU A 370 3.37 12.17 0.58
C LEU A 370 2.77 12.29 1.98
N ALA A 371 3.47 11.77 2.99
CA ALA A 371 3.10 11.88 4.39
C ALA A 371 3.90 13.03 5.04
N VAL A 372 3.21 14.09 5.41
CA VAL A 372 3.82 15.23 6.13
C VAL A 372 3.51 15.10 7.62
N SER A 373 4.55 15.03 8.44
CA SER A 373 4.45 14.88 9.89
C SER A 373 4.93 16.13 10.62
N ALA A 374 4.54 16.24 11.90
CA ALA A 374 5.07 17.24 12.82
C ALA A 374 6.59 17.27 12.82
N GLY A 375 7.18 18.44 13.02
CA GLY A 375 8.63 18.63 13.06
C GLY A 375 9.29 17.89 14.21
N VAL A 376 10.53 17.44 14.02
CA VAL A 376 11.35 16.86 15.10
C VAL A 376 12.13 17.95 15.83
N GLY A 377 12.32 17.80 17.15
CA GLY A 377 13.12 18.72 17.96
C GLY A 377 12.35 19.41 19.07
N LYS A 378 12.99 20.40 19.72
CA LYS A 378 12.51 21.06 20.94
C LYS A 378 12.28 22.57 20.79
N THR A 379 12.04 23.08 19.61
CA THR A 379 11.87 24.52 19.35
C THR A 379 10.41 25.00 19.37
N GLY A 380 9.48 24.15 19.80
CA GLY A 380 8.07 24.49 19.96
C GLY A 380 7.76 25.24 21.25
N THR A 381 6.54 25.73 21.36
CA THR A 381 5.99 26.42 22.53
C THR A 381 5.02 25.52 23.30
N GLY A 382 4.48 26.02 24.40
CA GLY A 382 3.54 25.30 25.27
C GLY A 382 4.19 24.79 26.55
N LYS A 383 3.33 24.35 27.47
CA LYS A 383 3.76 23.77 28.74
C LYS A 383 3.52 22.26 28.69
N VAL A 384 4.58 21.50 28.52
CA VAL A 384 4.51 20.03 28.51
C VAL A 384 3.90 19.55 29.83
N VAL A 385 2.97 18.61 29.72
CA VAL A 385 2.32 17.91 30.84
C VAL A 385 3.13 16.67 31.16
N ASN A 386 3.54 16.51 32.40
CA ASN A 386 4.22 15.31 32.84
C ASN A 386 3.21 14.19 33.06
N LEU A 387 3.27 13.15 32.22
CA LEU A 387 2.41 11.95 32.28
C LEU A 387 3.04 10.82 33.10
N SER A 388 4.28 10.93 33.58
CA SER A 388 5.05 9.80 34.09
C SER A 388 4.46 9.11 35.32
N SER A 389 3.66 9.83 36.13
CA SER A 389 2.96 9.23 37.28
C SER A 389 1.81 8.29 36.87
N GLU A 390 1.30 8.45 35.65
CA GLU A 390 0.17 7.70 35.11
C GLU A 390 0.56 6.71 34.02
N PHE A 391 1.85 6.61 33.68
CA PHE A 391 2.32 5.65 32.70
C PHE A 391 2.00 4.21 33.15
N ASN A 392 1.24 3.51 32.31
CA ASN A 392 0.78 2.15 32.55
C ASN A 392 0.89 1.27 31.28
N LEU A 393 1.48 1.81 30.21
CA LEU A 393 1.56 1.16 28.91
C LEU A 393 2.97 1.30 28.33
N TYR A 394 3.48 0.22 27.71
CA TYR A 394 4.74 0.19 26.96
C TYR A 394 4.45 0.49 25.49
N GLY A 395 4.35 1.75 25.12
CA GLY A 395 3.91 2.17 23.78
C GLY A 395 5.05 2.36 22.79
N ILE A 396 6.29 2.58 23.25
CA ILE A 396 7.42 3.00 22.41
C ILE A 396 8.65 2.12 22.67
N TYR A 397 9.15 1.47 21.62
CA TYR A 397 10.37 0.67 21.69
C TYR A 397 11.43 1.12 20.68
N LYS A 398 12.70 0.96 21.04
CA LYS A 398 13.82 1.10 20.09
C LYS A 398 13.76 -0.04 19.07
N ASP A 399 14.07 0.27 17.82
CA ASP A 399 14.10 -0.72 16.75
C ASP A 399 15.05 -1.88 17.08
N GLY A 400 14.59 -3.11 16.78
CA GLY A 400 15.33 -4.31 17.04
C GLY A 400 15.26 -4.82 18.50
N THR A 401 14.52 -4.14 19.40
CA THR A 401 14.30 -4.63 20.77
C THR A 401 13.29 -5.76 20.78
N THR A 402 13.61 -6.86 21.48
CA THR A 402 12.65 -7.92 21.80
C THR A 402 12.00 -7.64 23.15
N TYR A 403 10.68 -7.89 23.28
CA TYR A 403 9.95 -7.62 24.52
C TYR A 403 8.74 -8.56 24.69
N THR A 404 8.18 -8.63 25.90
CA THR A 404 7.04 -9.49 26.24
C THR A 404 5.93 -8.72 26.96
N THR A 405 5.90 -7.38 26.83
CA THR A 405 4.97 -6.51 27.54
C THR A 405 3.63 -6.33 26.82
N GLY A 406 3.44 -6.95 25.67
CA GLY A 406 2.27 -6.75 24.82
C GLY A 406 2.32 -5.48 23.95
N GLY A 407 3.25 -4.56 24.19
CA GLY A 407 3.36 -3.32 23.42
C GLY A 407 2.22 -2.33 23.64
N LEU A 408 1.91 -1.53 22.63
CA LEU A 408 0.87 -0.50 22.65
C LEU A 408 -0.55 -1.08 22.61
N ASP A 409 -0.74 -2.19 21.89
CA ASP A 409 -2.04 -2.78 21.56
C ASP A 409 -2.32 -4.11 22.29
N GLY A 410 -1.39 -4.60 23.12
CA GLY A 410 -1.48 -5.92 23.73
C GLY A 410 -1.14 -7.08 22.79
N GLY A 411 -1.06 -6.83 21.49
CA GLY A 411 -0.73 -7.81 20.43
C GLY A 411 0.76 -7.90 20.10
N GLY A 412 1.61 -7.20 20.86
CA GLY A 412 3.07 -7.22 20.67
C GLY A 412 3.59 -6.12 19.75
N TYR A 413 2.80 -5.11 19.40
CA TYR A 413 3.23 -4.03 18.54
C TYR A 413 3.44 -2.72 19.30
N SER A 414 4.40 -1.90 18.86
CA SER A 414 4.73 -0.62 19.47
C SER A 414 5.21 0.40 18.44
N TYR A 415 5.12 1.67 18.79
CA TYR A 415 5.76 2.73 17.99
C TYR A 415 7.29 2.61 18.02
N SER A 416 7.90 2.95 16.89
CA SER A 416 9.36 3.03 16.76
C SER A 416 9.91 4.30 17.41
N ALA A 417 10.76 4.16 18.43
CA ALA A 417 11.46 5.29 19.03
C ALA A 417 12.37 6.02 18.02
N ASN A 418 12.86 5.31 17.01
CA ASN A 418 13.74 5.86 15.98
C ASN A 418 12.96 6.79 15.03
N LEU A 419 11.69 6.45 14.71
CA LEU A 419 10.82 7.28 13.88
C LEU A 419 10.13 8.38 14.70
N LEU A 420 9.62 8.05 15.88
CA LEU A 420 8.89 8.99 16.75
C LEU A 420 9.82 10.06 17.33
N THR A 421 11.05 9.69 17.68
CA THR A 421 12.03 10.51 18.42
C THR A 421 11.56 10.86 19.85
N ALA A 422 12.36 11.59 20.63
CA ALA A 422 12.01 11.95 22.01
C ALA A 422 11.02 13.12 22.11
N SER A 423 10.81 13.85 21.02
CA SER A 423 9.91 15.01 20.98
C SER A 423 9.46 15.35 19.57
N ARG A 424 8.28 15.94 19.45
CA ARG A 424 7.71 16.46 18.22
C ARG A 424 7.22 17.89 18.41
N VAL A 425 7.23 18.65 17.33
CA VAL A 425 6.63 19.99 17.29
C VAL A 425 5.55 19.98 16.24
N PHE A 426 4.28 20.10 16.68
CA PHE A 426 3.12 20.14 15.81
C PHE A 426 2.50 21.54 15.88
N ASP A 427 2.36 22.21 14.74
CA ASP A 427 1.85 23.59 14.63
C ASP A 427 2.44 24.56 15.66
N GLY A 428 3.74 24.41 15.93
CA GLY A 428 4.46 25.20 16.91
C GLY A 428 4.34 24.71 18.37
N THR A 429 3.49 23.72 18.66
CA THR A 429 3.33 23.12 20.00
C THR A 429 4.33 21.99 20.20
N LEU A 430 5.11 22.06 21.30
CA LEU A 430 6.07 21.03 21.67
C LEU A 430 5.38 19.88 22.40
N PHE A 431 5.65 18.66 22.00
CA PHE A 431 5.30 17.42 22.69
C PHE A 431 6.57 16.64 23.06
N GLU A 432 6.64 16.14 24.29
CA GLU A 432 7.71 15.25 24.76
C GLU A 432 7.12 13.90 25.12
N PHE A 433 7.80 12.83 24.68
CA PHE A 433 7.37 11.44 24.92
C PHE A 433 8.07 10.85 26.13
N GLY A 434 7.48 9.78 26.68
CA GLY A 434 8.11 8.95 27.68
C GLY A 434 9.37 8.22 27.17
N PRO A 435 10.16 7.63 28.07
CA PRO A 435 11.39 6.93 27.71
C PRO A 435 11.10 5.60 27.02
N ALA A 436 11.69 5.38 25.85
CA ALA A 436 11.50 4.13 25.12
C ALA A 436 12.02 2.90 25.87
N ASN A 437 11.35 1.77 25.69
CA ASN A 437 11.59 0.47 26.35
C ASN A 437 11.20 0.47 27.85
N GLU A 438 10.41 1.41 28.30
CA GLU A 438 9.89 1.51 29.65
C GLU A 438 8.39 1.81 29.58
N LEU A 439 7.71 1.99 30.72
CA LEU A 439 6.37 2.56 30.72
C LEU A 439 6.47 4.01 30.24
N ASP A 440 5.79 4.34 29.16
CA ASP A 440 5.99 5.60 28.40
C ASP A 440 4.70 6.20 27.83
N ALA A 441 3.58 5.52 28.03
CA ALA A 441 2.27 5.95 27.56
C ALA A 441 1.19 5.66 28.60
N VAL A 442 0.02 6.27 28.41
CA VAL A 442 -1.14 6.12 29.30
C VAL A 442 -2.30 5.48 28.55
N SER A 443 -2.66 4.26 28.92
CA SER A 443 -3.92 3.63 28.55
C SER A 443 -5.04 4.15 29.44
N GLY A 444 -6.18 4.49 28.84
CA GLY A 444 -7.32 5.09 29.54
C GLY A 444 -7.97 4.13 30.54
N SER A 445 -8.13 4.59 31.78
CA SER A 445 -8.81 3.87 32.86
C SER A 445 -9.64 4.81 33.77
N GLY A 446 -10.00 5.99 33.24
CA GLY A 446 -10.68 7.01 34.01
C GLY A 446 -9.78 7.74 35.01
N GLN A 447 -8.46 7.56 34.95
CA GLN A 447 -7.50 8.21 35.85
C GLN A 447 -7.37 9.71 35.56
N SER A 448 -6.89 10.45 36.57
CA SER A 448 -6.76 11.90 36.51
C SER A 448 -5.29 12.29 36.47
N VAL A 449 -4.88 12.91 35.38
CA VAL A 449 -3.54 13.47 35.19
C VAL A 449 -3.49 14.89 35.73
N ALA A 450 -2.52 15.18 36.58
CA ALA A 450 -2.30 16.54 37.10
C ALA A 450 -1.80 17.48 36.00
N LEU A 451 -2.39 18.65 35.87
CA LEU A 451 -1.97 19.68 34.92
C LEU A 451 -1.14 20.77 35.64
N PRO A 452 -0.05 21.24 35.01
CA PRO A 452 0.65 22.42 35.49
C PRO A 452 -0.28 23.60 35.68
N ALA A 453 -0.34 24.15 36.90
CA ALA A 453 -1.23 25.26 37.21
C ALA A 453 -0.94 26.47 36.29
N GLY A 454 -2.00 27.02 35.73
CA GLY A 454 -1.93 28.16 34.81
C GLY A 454 -3.21 28.37 34.04
N LYS A 455 -3.23 29.44 33.26
CA LYS A 455 -4.32 29.76 32.33
C LYS A 455 -3.85 29.49 30.93
N PHE A 456 -4.58 28.67 30.20
CA PHE A 456 -4.21 28.22 28.88
C PHE A 456 -5.41 28.30 27.95
N SER A 457 -5.15 28.45 26.66
CA SER A 457 -6.16 28.50 25.60
C SER A 457 -6.61 27.09 25.17
N ALA A 458 -5.73 26.10 25.25
CA ALA A 458 -6.05 24.73 24.87
C ALA A 458 -5.20 23.69 25.61
N LEU A 459 -5.71 22.46 25.65
CA LEU A 459 -4.97 21.23 25.94
C LEU A 459 -4.84 20.46 24.62
N ALA A 460 -3.61 20.22 24.20
CA ALA A 460 -3.28 19.40 23.04
C ALA A 460 -2.75 18.03 23.48
N LEU A 461 -3.22 16.97 22.86
CA LEU A 461 -2.82 15.59 23.12
C LEU A 461 -2.24 14.97 21.85
N LEU A 462 -1.19 14.17 21.97
CA LEU A 462 -0.84 13.16 20.99
C LEU A 462 -1.34 11.81 21.49
N ALA A 463 -2.35 11.27 20.81
CA ALA A 463 -3.08 10.07 21.24
C ALA A 463 -3.53 9.24 20.03
N THR A 464 -3.97 8.02 20.30
CA THR A 464 -4.54 7.14 19.29
C THR A 464 -5.52 6.14 19.91
N GLY A 465 -6.39 5.56 19.09
CA GLY A 465 -7.07 4.32 19.39
C GLY A 465 -6.18 3.11 19.03
N VAL A 466 -6.35 2.02 19.75
CA VAL A 466 -5.83 0.69 19.43
C VAL A 466 -6.98 -0.30 19.40
N GLU A 467 -6.80 -1.48 18.77
CA GLU A 467 -7.87 -2.48 18.60
C GLU A 467 -9.13 -1.90 17.90
N GLY A 468 -8.92 -0.94 17.00
CA GLY A 468 -9.95 -0.23 16.26
C GLY A 468 -10.19 1.22 16.71
N ASN A 469 -11.13 1.87 16.03
CA ASN A 469 -11.47 3.26 16.30
C ASN A 469 -12.25 3.39 17.62
N GLN A 470 -11.88 4.37 18.48
CA GLN A 470 -12.50 4.58 19.77
C GLN A 470 -13.52 5.74 19.69
N ALA A 471 -14.79 5.39 19.62
CA ALA A 471 -15.86 6.37 19.40
C ALA A 471 -16.25 7.11 20.68
N SER A 472 -16.55 8.42 20.56
CA SER A 472 -17.22 9.25 21.59
C SER A 472 -16.57 9.21 22.97
N GLN A 473 -15.25 9.21 23.04
CA GLN A 473 -14.47 9.19 24.26
C GLN A 473 -14.58 10.52 25.00
N THR A 474 -14.71 10.49 26.33
CA THR A 474 -14.91 11.70 27.14
C THR A 474 -13.65 12.04 27.93
N PHE A 475 -13.09 13.22 27.65
CA PHE A 475 -12.02 13.85 28.43
C PHE A 475 -12.64 14.95 29.30
N THR A 476 -12.26 15.04 30.59
CA THR A 476 -12.81 16.06 31.51
C THR A 476 -11.67 16.87 32.12
N VAL A 477 -11.59 18.15 31.76
CA VAL A 477 -10.64 19.07 32.40
C VAL A 477 -11.31 19.71 33.63
N THR A 478 -10.62 19.60 34.78
CA THR A 478 -11.04 20.23 36.06
C THR A 478 -10.17 21.47 36.29
N TYR A 479 -10.82 22.54 36.72
CA TYR A 479 -10.16 23.79 37.09
C TYR A 479 -10.07 23.92 38.63
N THR A 480 -9.17 24.77 39.11
CA THR A 480 -8.92 24.97 40.55
C THR A 480 -10.14 25.53 41.32
N ASP A 481 -11.13 26.07 40.60
CA ASP A 481 -12.40 26.53 41.19
C ASP A 481 -13.46 25.41 41.31
N GLY A 482 -13.06 24.16 40.97
CA GLY A 482 -13.92 22.98 41.00
C GLY A 482 -14.85 22.83 39.80
N SER A 483 -14.88 23.79 38.88
CA SER A 483 -15.64 23.64 37.63
C SER A 483 -14.92 22.73 36.63
N THR A 484 -15.67 22.22 35.67
CA THR A 484 -15.14 21.29 34.65
C THR A 484 -15.49 21.72 33.24
N SER A 485 -14.67 21.31 32.27
CA SER A 485 -14.97 21.29 30.83
C SER A 485 -14.89 19.85 30.34
N LYS A 486 -15.95 19.39 29.65
CA LYS A 486 -16.01 18.04 29.06
C LYS A 486 -15.87 18.13 27.56
N PHE A 487 -15.07 17.24 27.03
CA PHE A 487 -14.80 17.10 25.58
C PHE A 487 -15.10 15.67 25.16
N THR A 488 -16.00 15.51 24.20
CA THR A 488 -16.28 14.21 23.58
C THR A 488 -15.55 14.15 22.27
N GLN A 489 -14.64 13.21 22.14
CA GLN A 489 -13.77 13.03 20.97
C GLN A 489 -13.74 11.56 20.56
N SER A 490 -13.92 11.29 19.26
CA SER A 490 -13.59 9.97 18.68
C SER A 490 -12.13 9.96 18.26
N LEU A 491 -11.44 8.85 18.55
CA LEU A 491 -10.04 8.67 18.20
C LEU A 491 -9.93 7.61 17.11
N SER A 492 -9.18 7.93 16.07
CA SER A 492 -8.81 6.96 15.03
C SER A 492 -7.85 5.91 15.58
N ASP A 493 -8.01 4.71 15.08
CA ASP A 493 -7.00 3.66 15.24
C ASP A 493 -5.66 4.08 14.61
N TRP A 494 -4.56 3.69 15.22
CA TRP A 494 -3.21 4.05 14.74
C TRP A 494 -2.91 3.61 13.30
N TYR A 495 -3.68 2.66 12.77
CA TYR A 495 -3.52 2.14 11.41
C TYR A 495 -4.50 2.78 10.42
N THR A 496 -5.74 3.06 10.82
CA THR A 496 -6.84 3.47 9.93
C THR A 496 -7.36 4.87 10.25
N PRO A 497 -6.77 5.96 9.70
CA PRO A 497 -7.22 7.32 9.95
C PRO A 497 -8.64 7.54 9.44
N GLN A 498 -9.53 8.03 10.32
CA GLN A 498 -10.94 8.32 10.03
C GLN A 498 -11.18 9.81 9.74
N LYS A 499 -10.23 10.68 10.11
CA LYS A 499 -10.35 12.15 10.00
C LYS A 499 -11.55 12.69 10.80
N TYR A 500 -11.67 12.26 12.04
CA TYR A 500 -12.71 12.77 12.93
C TYR A 500 -12.60 14.30 13.14
N PRO A 501 -13.71 15.00 13.44
CA PRO A 501 -13.64 16.42 13.80
C PRO A 501 -12.60 16.65 14.92
N HIS A 502 -11.78 17.69 14.78
CA HIS A 502 -10.70 18.06 15.71
C HIS A 502 -9.54 17.05 15.81
N GLU A 503 -9.46 16.10 14.90
CA GLU A 503 -8.32 15.19 14.74
C GLU A 503 -7.40 15.70 13.64
N SER A 504 -6.12 15.69 13.91
CA SER A 504 -5.07 15.97 12.92
C SER A 504 -4.04 14.84 12.91
N GLU A 505 -3.57 14.44 11.73
CA GLU A 505 -2.52 13.43 11.60
C GLU A 505 -1.18 14.05 12.04
N GLY A 506 -0.84 13.89 13.33
CA GLY A 506 0.33 14.52 13.93
C GLY A 506 1.65 13.90 13.49
N VAL A 507 1.76 12.57 13.50
CA VAL A 507 2.97 11.84 13.09
C VAL A 507 2.58 10.62 12.27
N ALA A 508 3.10 10.52 11.05
CA ALA A 508 3.03 9.32 10.23
C ALA A 508 4.37 8.59 10.26
N MET A 509 4.33 7.28 10.49
CA MET A 509 5.50 6.41 10.60
C MET A 509 5.43 5.31 9.57
N ALA A 510 6.55 5.03 8.90
CA ALA A 510 6.65 4.06 7.82
C ALA A 510 6.54 2.60 8.29
N TYR A 511 6.67 2.37 9.56
CA TYR A 511 6.55 1.03 10.19
C TYR A 511 6.28 1.19 11.68
N ARG A 512 5.83 0.09 12.31
CA ARG A 512 5.83 -0.13 13.76
C ARG A 512 6.76 -1.30 14.11
N ASN A 513 7.20 -1.38 15.36
CA ASN A 513 7.98 -2.50 15.85
C ASN A 513 7.08 -3.66 16.27
N PHE A 514 7.59 -4.88 16.11
CA PHE A 514 7.00 -6.10 16.64
C PHE A 514 7.87 -6.65 17.78
N ASP A 515 7.29 -7.40 18.71
CA ASP A 515 7.91 -7.86 19.95
C ASP A 515 9.13 -8.78 19.76
N ASN A 516 9.23 -9.42 18.61
CA ASN A 516 10.39 -10.24 18.20
C ASN A 516 11.56 -9.42 17.62
N GLY A 517 11.46 -8.08 17.62
CA GLY A 517 12.47 -7.17 17.07
C GLY A 517 12.34 -6.88 15.57
N THR A 518 11.38 -7.47 14.87
CA THR A 518 11.12 -7.19 13.47
C THR A 518 10.25 -5.93 13.29
N LYS A 519 9.98 -5.55 12.04
CA LYS A 519 9.20 -4.36 11.67
C LYS A 519 8.00 -4.75 10.83
N ASP A 520 6.85 -4.22 11.18
CA ASP A 520 5.66 -4.21 10.32
C ASP A 520 5.74 -2.96 9.43
N GLN A 521 6.00 -3.14 8.12
CA GLN A 521 6.34 -2.10 7.15
C GLN A 521 5.12 -1.33 6.60
N ARG A 522 4.04 -1.27 7.36
CA ARG A 522 2.86 -0.47 7.02
C ARG A 522 2.95 0.92 7.65
N THR A 523 2.11 1.86 7.20
CA THR A 523 2.04 3.20 7.80
C THR A 523 1.21 3.16 9.07
N PHE A 524 1.75 3.73 10.15
CA PHE A 524 1.08 3.90 11.44
C PHE A 524 1.10 5.36 11.85
N ASN A 525 0.04 5.79 12.53
CA ASN A 525 -0.22 7.19 12.82
C ASN A 525 -0.30 7.46 14.32
N LEU A 526 0.06 8.68 14.71
CA LEU A 526 -0.22 9.25 16.00
C LEU A 526 -0.91 10.58 15.75
N TYR A 527 -2.09 10.78 16.34
CA TYR A 527 -2.96 11.91 16.04
C TYR A 527 -2.84 12.99 17.10
N GLU A 528 -3.01 14.25 16.66
CA GLU A 528 -3.16 15.39 17.56
C GLU A 528 -4.65 15.70 17.75
N TYR A 529 -5.04 15.90 19.00
CA TYR A 529 -6.37 16.35 19.42
C TYR A 529 -6.22 17.62 20.23
N GLN A 530 -6.98 18.66 19.90
CA GLN A 530 -6.89 19.94 20.58
C GLN A 530 -8.23 20.31 21.25
N PHE A 531 -8.23 20.46 22.57
CA PHE A 531 -9.37 20.83 23.38
C PHE A 531 -9.29 22.29 23.84
N THR A 532 -10.21 23.12 23.36
CA THR A 532 -10.28 24.55 23.74
C THR A 532 -10.64 24.70 25.22
N LEU A 533 -9.78 25.34 26.00
CA LEU A 533 -9.95 25.58 27.41
C LEU A 533 -10.57 26.96 27.70
N ASN A 534 -11.02 27.17 28.95
CA ASN A 534 -11.39 28.48 29.39
C ASN A 534 -10.14 29.26 29.85
N PRO A 535 -9.67 30.26 29.08
CA PRO A 535 -8.42 30.96 29.39
C PRO A 535 -8.49 31.89 30.59
N LYS A 536 -9.68 32.03 31.21
CA LYS A 536 -9.85 32.81 32.44
C LYS A 536 -9.67 31.99 33.72
N LYS A 537 -9.68 30.64 33.59
CA LYS A 537 -9.59 29.70 34.71
C LYS A 537 -8.22 29.04 34.76
N ILE A 538 -7.80 28.70 36.00
CA ILE A 538 -6.55 27.96 36.22
C ILE A 538 -6.89 26.46 36.13
N VAL A 539 -6.19 25.74 35.25
CA VAL A 539 -6.35 24.29 35.13
C VAL A 539 -5.76 23.55 36.34
N GLN A 540 -6.30 22.39 36.66
CA GLN A 540 -5.86 21.54 37.75
C GLN A 540 -5.51 20.13 37.27
N SER A 541 -6.42 19.48 36.54
CA SER A 541 -6.23 18.11 36.06
C SER A 541 -7.05 17.82 34.79
N VAL A 542 -6.70 16.78 34.09
CA VAL A 542 -7.54 16.15 33.06
C VAL A 542 -7.82 14.70 33.43
N THR A 543 -9.09 14.32 33.44
CA THR A 543 -9.53 12.93 33.59
C THR A 543 -9.63 12.31 32.21
N LEU A 544 -8.93 11.21 31.99
CA LEU A 544 -8.94 10.45 30.73
C LEU A 544 -10.19 9.58 30.62
N PRO A 545 -10.54 9.10 29.41
CA PRO A 545 -11.60 8.12 29.23
C PRO A 545 -11.34 6.83 30.03
N ASN A 546 -12.42 6.16 30.43
CA ASN A 546 -12.31 4.81 30.98
C ASN A 546 -12.42 3.77 29.86
N ASP A 547 -11.40 3.76 29.03
CA ASP A 547 -11.29 2.88 27.86
C ASP A 547 -9.82 2.55 27.65
N LYS A 548 -9.47 1.27 27.86
CA LYS A 548 -8.08 0.77 27.78
C LYS A 548 -7.47 0.89 26.37
N ASP A 549 -8.33 0.99 25.36
CA ASP A 549 -7.94 1.05 23.95
C ASP A 549 -7.73 2.51 23.48
N VAL A 550 -7.84 3.49 24.39
CA VAL A 550 -7.37 4.86 24.20
C VAL A 550 -5.96 5.01 24.77
N ALA A 551 -4.99 5.26 23.92
CA ALA A 551 -3.59 5.46 24.31
C ALA A 551 -3.17 6.94 24.14
N VAL A 552 -2.71 7.57 25.24
CA VAL A 552 -2.16 8.94 25.28
C VAL A 552 -0.64 8.87 25.46
N LEU A 553 0.12 9.41 24.49
CA LEU A 553 1.56 9.35 24.52
C LEU A 553 2.23 10.67 24.95
N ALA A 554 1.57 11.81 24.68
CA ALA A 554 2.07 13.12 25.10
C ALA A 554 0.92 14.12 25.27
N ALA A 555 1.12 15.11 26.12
CA ALA A 555 0.18 16.19 26.35
C ALA A 555 0.90 17.52 26.55
N THR A 556 0.28 18.61 26.05
CA THR A 556 0.85 19.97 26.19
C THR A 556 -0.26 20.99 26.35
N LEU A 557 -0.07 21.90 27.27
CA LEU A 557 -0.95 23.06 27.48
C LEU A 557 -0.48 24.21 26.58
N VAL A 558 -1.39 24.70 25.75
CA VAL A 558 -1.15 25.79 24.78
C VAL A 558 -1.50 27.12 25.46
N PRO A 559 -0.61 28.14 25.41
CA PRO A 559 -0.81 29.45 26.04
C PRO A 559 -2.04 30.22 25.58
#